data_9916a54cda3bb22b6cd53597f1ba6594
#
_entry.id   9916a54cda3bb22b6cd53597f1ba6594
#
_cell.length_a   1.000
_cell.length_b   1.000
_cell.length_c   1.000
_cell.angle_alpha   90.00
_cell.angle_beta   90.00
_cell.angle_gamma   90.00
#
_symmetry.space_group_name_H-M   'P 1'
#
loop_
_entity.id
_entity.type
_entity.pdbx_description
1 polymer ?
#
loop_
_entity_poly.entity_id
_entity_poly.type
_entity_poly.pdbx_seq_one_letter_code
_entity_poly.pdbx_strand_id
1 'polypeptide(L)'
;MDQIVIRGGRPLNGRIPISGAKNAALTLMPCALLTDEPLTLRNLPRLADIDTFGHLLNNHGLSTTIEGTHPDEFGRVMTVRANRITSTVAPYDIVRKMRASILVLGPLLARAGEATVSLPGGCAIGNRPIDLHLKALEHLGAEIELAAGYVKATAKGGLPGGRYVFPLVSVGATENAVMAAAQA
;
A
#
# COMPACT_ATOMS: atom_id res chain seq x y z
N MET A 1 13.01 -2.33 -28.27
CA MET A 1 12.75 -1.20 -27.36
C MET A 1 11.63 -0.38 -27.98
N ASP A 2 10.57 -0.14 -27.23
CA ASP A 2 9.49 0.71 -27.72
C ASP A 2 9.97 2.15 -27.75
N GLN A 3 9.62 2.87 -28.78
CA GLN A 3 10.05 4.26 -29.01
C GLN A 3 8.82 5.16 -29.08
N ILE A 4 8.83 6.25 -28.32
CA ILE A 4 7.79 7.29 -28.41
C ILE A 4 8.36 8.46 -29.22
N VAL A 5 7.72 8.80 -30.33
CA VAL A 5 8.07 9.95 -31.17
C VAL A 5 7.02 11.04 -30.97
N ILE A 6 7.44 12.20 -30.46
CA ILE A 6 6.55 13.33 -30.21
C ILE A 6 6.89 14.46 -31.18
N ARG A 7 5.89 14.91 -31.95
CA ARG A 7 5.97 16.10 -32.80
C ARG A 7 5.08 17.19 -32.21
N GLY A 8 5.71 18.23 -31.67
CA GLY A 8 5.04 19.41 -31.10
C GLY A 8 4.64 20.46 -32.15
N GLY A 9 4.32 21.66 -31.69
CA GLY A 9 4.06 22.85 -32.53
C GLY A 9 2.60 23.07 -32.93
N ARG A 10 1.65 22.28 -32.41
CA ARG A 10 0.21 22.53 -32.61
C ARG A 10 -0.44 22.86 -31.25
N PRO A 11 -1.32 23.91 -31.20
CA PRO A 11 -2.11 24.16 -30.00
C PRO A 11 -3.03 22.97 -29.73
N LEU A 12 -3.02 22.51 -28.47
CA LEU A 12 -3.90 21.43 -28.03
C LEU A 12 -5.24 22.00 -27.60
N ASN A 13 -6.32 21.41 -28.07
CA ASN A 13 -7.69 21.74 -27.69
C ASN A 13 -8.50 20.45 -27.53
N GLY A 14 -9.16 20.29 -26.37
CA GLY A 14 -9.94 19.10 -26.10
C GLY A 14 -10.16 18.87 -24.60
N ARG A 15 -10.90 17.82 -24.28
CA ARG A 15 -11.13 17.34 -22.92
C ARG A 15 -10.45 15.98 -22.75
N ILE A 16 -9.62 15.85 -21.73
CA ILE A 16 -8.99 14.59 -21.37
C ILE A 16 -9.51 14.20 -19.99
N PRO A 17 -10.20 13.07 -19.85
CA PRO A 17 -10.57 12.55 -18.56
C PRO A 17 -9.31 12.09 -17.82
N ILE A 18 -9.21 12.44 -16.54
CA ILE A 18 -8.07 12.10 -15.72
C ILE A 18 -8.35 10.80 -14.97
N SER A 19 -7.50 9.79 -15.17
CA SER A 19 -7.53 8.58 -14.35
C SER A 19 -7.05 8.88 -12.93
N GLY A 20 -7.45 8.04 -11.97
CA GLY A 20 -6.95 8.10 -10.61
C GLY A 20 -5.42 7.93 -10.54
N ALA A 21 -4.82 8.51 -9.51
CA ALA A 21 -3.38 8.46 -9.31
C ALA A 21 -2.94 7.08 -8.78
N LYS A 22 -1.85 6.54 -9.35
CA LYS A 22 -1.26 5.28 -8.93
C LYS A 22 -0.94 5.25 -7.43
N ASN A 23 -0.25 6.25 -6.94
CA ASN A 23 0.19 6.28 -5.55
C ASN A 23 -0.98 6.37 -4.57
N ALA A 24 -1.99 7.17 -4.88
CA ALA A 24 -3.21 7.22 -4.08
C ALA A 24 -3.92 5.86 -4.03
N ALA A 25 -4.02 5.17 -5.16
CA ALA A 25 -4.61 3.83 -5.20
C ALA A 25 -3.85 2.84 -4.31
N LEU A 26 -2.50 2.80 -4.42
CA LEU A 26 -1.64 1.92 -3.62
C LEU A 26 -1.71 2.22 -2.11
N THR A 27 -2.04 3.45 -1.72
CA THR A 27 -2.26 3.82 -0.32
C THR A 27 -3.66 3.45 0.17
N LEU A 28 -4.67 3.59 -0.68
CA LEU A 28 -6.05 3.31 -0.30
C LEU A 28 -6.37 1.80 -0.27
N MET A 29 -5.73 1.00 -1.12
CA MET A 29 -5.97 -0.45 -1.17
C MET A 29 -5.70 -1.16 0.16
N PRO A 30 -4.60 -0.93 0.89
CA PRO A 30 -4.34 -1.58 2.17
C PRO A 30 -5.28 -1.13 3.29
N CYS A 31 -6.04 -0.03 3.13
CA CYS A 31 -7.09 0.34 4.09
C CYS A 31 -8.17 -0.76 4.25
N ALA A 32 -8.35 -1.62 3.23
CA ALA A 32 -9.23 -2.78 3.34
C ALA A 32 -8.78 -3.79 4.42
N LEU A 33 -7.51 -3.77 4.85
CA LEU A 33 -7.02 -4.56 5.97
C LEU A 33 -7.57 -4.08 7.32
N LEU A 34 -8.05 -2.84 7.43
CA LEU A 34 -8.51 -2.24 8.68
C LEU A 34 -9.98 -2.53 9.00
N THR A 35 -10.75 -3.13 8.09
CA THR A 35 -12.19 -3.35 8.26
C THR A 35 -12.65 -4.68 7.66
N ASP A 36 -13.78 -5.21 8.16
CA ASP A 36 -14.47 -6.37 7.57
C ASP A 36 -15.43 -5.93 6.45
N GLU A 37 -15.75 -4.64 6.38
CA GLU A 37 -16.61 -4.10 5.35
C GLU A 37 -15.89 -4.00 4.00
N PRO A 38 -16.63 -4.17 2.90
CA PRO A 38 -16.04 -4.04 1.58
C PRO A 38 -15.62 -2.61 1.28
N LEU A 39 -14.37 -2.44 0.83
CA LEU A 39 -13.83 -1.20 0.34
C LEU A 39 -13.95 -1.15 -1.18
N THR A 40 -14.73 -0.22 -1.72
CA THR A 40 -14.86 -0.02 -3.17
C THR A 40 -14.09 1.22 -3.60
N LEU A 41 -13.10 1.01 -4.46
CA LEU A 41 -12.26 2.04 -5.06
C LEU A 41 -12.65 2.22 -6.52
N ARG A 42 -13.01 3.46 -6.90
CA ARG A 42 -13.39 3.84 -8.27
C ARG A 42 -12.27 4.59 -8.96
N ASN A 43 -12.33 4.65 -10.27
CA ASN A 43 -11.35 5.37 -11.09
C ASN A 43 -9.91 4.89 -10.88
N LEU A 44 -9.70 3.58 -10.65
CA LEU A 44 -8.36 3.03 -10.52
C LEU A 44 -7.64 2.99 -11.87
N PRO A 45 -6.37 3.41 -11.94
CA PRO A 45 -5.61 3.31 -13.17
C PRO A 45 -5.29 1.85 -13.53
N ARG A 46 -5.16 1.57 -14.83
CA ARG A 46 -4.77 0.25 -15.34
C ARG A 46 -3.26 0.12 -15.33
N LEU A 47 -2.69 -0.31 -14.21
CA LEU A 47 -1.25 -0.41 -14.01
C LEU A 47 -0.92 -1.74 -13.32
N ALA A 48 0.21 -2.34 -13.72
CA ALA A 48 0.70 -3.60 -13.14
C ALA A 48 0.91 -3.54 -11.62
N ASP A 49 1.29 -2.38 -11.09
CA ASP A 49 1.46 -2.19 -9.64
C ASP A 49 0.14 -2.40 -8.88
N ILE A 50 -0.99 -1.95 -9.44
CA ILE A 50 -2.32 -2.14 -8.84
C ILE A 50 -2.68 -3.64 -8.80
N ASP A 51 -2.44 -4.34 -9.90
CA ASP A 51 -2.71 -5.78 -9.99
C ASP A 51 -1.79 -6.55 -9.01
N THR A 52 -0.50 -6.16 -8.93
CA THR A 52 0.48 -6.75 -7.98
C THR A 52 0.06 -6.52 -6.54
N PHE A 53 -0.43 -5.31 -6.19
CA PHE A 53 -0.90 -5.02 -4.83
C PHE A 53 -2.17 -5.82 -4.51
N GLY A 54 -3.06 -6.00 -5.47
CA GLY A 54 -4.23 -6.87 -5.33
C GLY A 54 -3.82 -8.33 -4.98
N HIS A 55 -2.79 -8.86 -5.65
CA HIS A 55 -2.24 -10.19 -5.32
C HIS A 55 -1.65 -10.23 -3.91
N LEU A 56 -0.99 -9.16 -3.45
CA LEU A 56 -0.50 -9.08 -2.08
C LEU A 56 -1.64 -9.11 -1.07
N LEU A 57 -2.71 -8.36 -1.30
CA LEU A 57 -3.89 -8.38 -0.44
C LEU A 57 -4.56 -9.76 -0.42
N ASN A 58 -4.65 -10.43 -1.57
CA ASN A 58 -5.17 -11.79 -1.65
C ASN A 58 -4.31 -12.79 -0.85
N ASN A 59 -2.96 -12.60 -0.81
CA ASN A 59 -2.07 -13.40 0.03
C ASN A 59 -2.38 -13.25 1.53
N HIS A 60 -2.89 -12.08 1.94
CA HIS A 60 -3.34 -11.85 3.31
C HIS A 60 -4.77 -12.38 3.59
N GLY A 61 -5.43 -12.99 2.60
CA GLY A 61 -6.77 -13.56 2.72
C GLY A 61 -7.91 -12.64 2.29
N LEU A 62 -7.60 -11.49 1.68
CA LEU A 62 -8.61 -10.61 1.13
C LEU A 62 -9.12 -11.15 -0.22
N SER A 63 -10.38 -10.90 -0.51
CA SER A 63 -10.95 -11.09 -1.85
C SER A 63 -10.94 -9.77 -2.61
N THR A 64 -10.47 -9.80 -3.86
CA THR A 64 -10.47 -8.63 -4.75
C THR A 64 -11.32 -8.94 -5.98
N THR A 65 -12.27 -8.06 -6.28
CA THR A 65 -13.06 -8.10 -7.51
C THR A 65 -12.75 -6.85 -8.31
N ILE A 66 -12.43 -7.02 -9.60
CA ILE A 66 -12.19 -5.91 -10.51
C ILE A 66 -13.28 -5.94 -11.58
N GLU A 67 -14.07 -4.89 -11.62
CA GLU A 67 -15.10 -4.71 -12.63
C GLU A 67 -14.57 -3.84 -13.78
N GLY A 68 -15.05 -4.13 -14.98
CA GLY A 68 -14.75 -3.31 -16.15
C GLY A 68 -15.25 -1.87 -15.98
N THR A 69 -14.72 -0.97 -16.76
CA THR A 69 -15.19 0.41 -16.79
C THR A 69 -16.61 0.47 -17.37
N HIS A 70 -17.49 1.19 -16.69
CA HIS A 70 -18.70 1.72 -17.33
C HIS A 70 -18.29 2.58 -18.52
N PRO A 71 -19.04 2.62 -19.65
CA PRO A 71 -18.67 3.42 -20.83
C PRO A 71 -18.36 4.89 -20.53
N ASP A 72 -18.96 5.46 -19.49
CA ASP A 72 -18.82 6.85 -19.08
C ASP A 72 -17.82 7.05 -17.93
N GLU A 73 -17.20 5.99 -17.39
CA GLU A 73 -16.21 6.05 -16.30
C GLU A 73 -14.82 5.65 -16.80
N PHE A 74 -13.84 6.53 -16.57
CA PHE A 74 -12.44 6.24 -16.86
C PHE A 74 -11.81 5.57 -15.63
N GLY A 75 -11.17 4.43 -15.85
CA GLY A 75 -10.56 3.65 -14.79
C GLY A 75 -11.34 2.38 -14.44
N ARG A 76 -10.77 1.57 -13.56
CA ARG A 76 -11.41 0.34 -13.07
C ARG A 76 -12.11 0.63 -11.75
N VAL A 77 -13.10 -0.19 -11.44
CA VAL A 77 -13.68 -0.29 -10.10
C VAL A 77 -13.12 -1.55 -9.46
N MET A 78 -12.55 -1.43 -8.28
CA MET A 78 -12.06 -2.55 -7.51
C MET A 78 -12.79 -2.58 -6.17
N THR A 79 -13.36 -3.73 -5.83
CA THR A 79 -13.90 -3.98 -4.49
C THR A 79 -12.98 -4.97 -3.79
N VAL A 80 -12.52 -4.59 -2.59
CA VAL A 80 -11.63 -5.40 -1.75
C VAL A 80 -12.37 -5.68 -0.44
N ARG A 81 -12.37 -6.92 0.00
CA ARG A 81 -13.01 -7.32 1.26
C ARG A 81 -12.11 -8.24 2.07
N ALA A 82 -11.94 -7.91 3.35
CA ALA A 82 -11.19 -8.68 4.33
C ALA A 82 -12.12 -9.36 5.33
N ASN A 83 -12.76 -10.45 4.95
CA ASN A 83 -13.59 -11.22 5.90
C ASN A 83 -12.75 -11.75 7.08
N ARG A 84 -11.52 -12.17 6.77
CA ARG A 84 -10.55 -12.68 7.75
C ARG A 84 -9.14 -12.47 7.21
N ILE A 85 -8.22 -12.02 8.05
CA ILE A 85 -6.78 -12.07 7.76
C ILE A 85 -6.32 -13.52 7.94
N THR A 86 -5.82 -14.14 6.88
CA THR A 86 -5.33 -15.54 6.89
C THR A 86 -3.81 -15.63 6.99
N SER A 87 -3.11 -14.56 6.66
CA SER A 87 -1.65 -14.48 6.75
C SER A 87 -1.22 -13.06 7.09
N THR A 88 -0.32 -12.91 8.03
CA THR A 88 0.34 -11.65 8.40
C THR A 88 1.71 -11.49 7.73
N VAL A 89 2.06 -12.42 6.81
CA VAL A 89 3.36 -12.44 6.14
C VAL A 89 3.24 -11.93 4.71
N ALA A 90 3.99 -10.87 4.38
CA ALA A 90 4.22 -10.38 3.03
C ALA A 90 5.56 -10.94 2.49
N PRO A 91 5.53 -11.97 1.63
CA PRO A 91 6.72 -12.72 1.25
C PRO A 91 7.59 -11.96 0.24
N TYR A 92 8.88 -12.26 0.24
CA TYR A 92 9.89 -11.62 -0.61
C TYR A 92 9.51 -11.60 -2.11
N ASP A 93 8.99 -12.70 -2.65
CA ASP A 93 8.68 -12.81 -4.08
C ASP A 93 7.62 -11.83 -4.57
N ILE A 94 6.73 -11.38 -3.69
CA ILE A 94 5.74 -10.34 -3.98
C ILE A 94 6.33 -8.96 -3.68
N VAL A 95 6.93 -8.77 -2.50
CA VAL A 95 7.43 -7.48 -2.03
C VAL A 95 8.55 -6.93 -2.91
N ARG A 96 9.46 -7.78 -3.39
CA ARG A 96 10.57 -7.36 -4.27
C ARG A 96 10.12 -6.69 -5.57
N LYS A 97 8.91 -6.99 -6.03
CA LYS A 97 8.35 -6.44 -7.28
C LYS A 97 7.82 -5.02 -7.12
N MET A 98 7.47 -4.64 -5.88
CA MET A 98 6.80 -3.37 -5.65
C MET A 98 7.08 -2.84 -4.24
N ARG A 99 7.78 -1.71 -4.17
CA ARG A 99 8.14 -1.09 -2.89
C ARG A 99 6.93 -0.71 -2.02
N ALA A 100 5.81 -0.30 -2.64
CA ALA A 100 4.59 0.06 -1.92
C ALA A 100 4.03 -1.10 -1.06
N SER A 101 4.53 -2.33 -1.24
CA SER A 101 4.19 -3.49 -0.40
C SER A 101 4.45 -3.26 1.09
N ILE A 102 5.36 -2.33 1.46
CA ILE A 102 5.59 -1.95 2.87
C ILE A 102 4.35 -1.32 3.52
N LEU A 103 3.40 -0.79 2.74
CA LEU A 103 2.19 -0.16 3.25
C LEU A 103 1.20 -1.13 3.90
N VAL A 104 1.38 -2.44 3.76
CA VAL A 104 0.58 -3.43 4.51
C VAL A 104 1.03 -3.57 5.95
N LEU A 105 2.25 -3.11 6.30
CA LEU A 105 2.84 -3.30 7.62
C LEU A 105 1.99 -2.66 8.74
N GLY A 106 1.62 -1.38 8.59
CA GLY A 106 0.82 -0.65 9.57
C GLY A 106 -0.57 -1.24 9.79
N PRO A 107 -1.38 -1.42 8.74
CA PRO A 107 -2.72 -1.97 8.90
C PRO A 107 -2.75 -3.44 9.38
N LEU A 108 -1.80 -4.29 8.96
CA LEU A 108 -1.71 -5.65 9.50
C LEU A 108 -1.37 -5.64 10.98
N LEU A 109 -0.38 -4.83 11.38
CA LEU A 109 0.02 -4.69 12.77
C LEU A 109 -1.13 -4.19 13.64
N ALA A 110 -1.85 -3.17 13.20
CA ALA A 110 -2.95 -2.60 13.93
C ALA A 110 -4.12 -3.59 14.12
N ARG A 111 -4.48 -4.32 13.04
CA ARG A 111 -5.63 -5.23 13.09
C ARG A 111 -5.31 -6.61 13.65
N ALA A 112 -4.16 -7.18 13.28
CA ALA A 112 -3.79 -8.54 13.65
C ALA A 112 -2.84 -8.62 14.85
N GLY A 113 -2.29 -7.49 15.30
CA GLY A 113 -1.30 -7.43 16.37
C GLY A 113 0.10 -7.87 15.97
N GLU A 114 0.27 -8.31 14.72
CA GLU A 114 1.57 -8.73 14.16
C GLU A 114 1.61 -8.53 12.66
N ALA A 115 2.80 -8.32 12.13
CA ALA A 115 3.06 -8.29 10.69
C ALA A 115 4.52 -8.66 10.41
N THR A 116 4.74 -9.47 9.38
CA THR A 116 6.07 -9.81 8.88
C THR A 116 6.16 -9.43 7.41
N VAL A 117 6.95 -8.42 7.09
CA VAL A 117 7.07 -7.90 5.73
C VAL A 117 8.52 -8.01 5.28
N SER A 118 8.74 -8.64 4.12
CA SER A 118 10.08 -8.68 3.55
C SER A 118 10.60 -7.27 3.31
N LEU A 119 11.90 -7.07 3.51
CA LEU A 119 12.55 -5.82 3.10
C LEU A 119 12.39 -5.66 1.59
N PRO A 120 12.01 -4.48 1.11
CA PRO A 120 11.90 -4.24 -0.32
C PRO A 120 13.26 -4.42 -0.97
N GLY A 121 13.33 -5.19 -2.05
CA GLY A 121 14.52 -5.30 -2.88
C GLY A 121 14.96 -3.93 -3.40
N GLY A 122 16.23 -3.81 -3.80
CA GLY A 122 16.78 -2.56 -4.34
C GLY A 122 15.96 -2.07 -5.53
N CYS A 123 15.50 -0.84 -5.48
CA CYS A 123 14.80 -0.20 -6.59
C CYS A 123 15.84 0.43 -7.52
N ALA A 124 15.61 0.36 -8.85
CA ALA A 124 16.43 1.03 -9.86
C ALA A 124 16.59 2.56 -9.64
N ILE A 125 15.75 3.16 -8.80
CA ILE A 125 15.76 4.61 -8.46
C ILE A 125 16.62 4.92 -7.23
N GLY A 126 17.27 3.92 -6.60
CA GLY A 126 18.17 4.11 -5.46
C GLY A 126 17.64 3.57 -4.12
N ASN A 127 18.51 3.64 -3.12
CA ASN A 127 18.23 3.15 -1.78
C ASN A 127 17.27 4.12 -1.07
N ARG A 128 16.04 3.69 -0.83
CA ARG A 128 15.06 4.47 -0.06
C ARG A 128 14.77 3.75 1.25
N PRO A 129 15.35 4.19 2.35
CA PRO A 129 15.20 3.53 3.65
C PRO A 129 13.74 3.51 4.10
N ILE A 130 13.37 2.49 4.87
CA ILE A 130 12.04 2.35 5.49
C ILE A 130 12.07 2.75 6.99
N ASP A 131 13.18 3.30 7.45
CA ASP A 131 13.43 3.66 8.84
C ASP A 131 12.35 4.59 9.42
N LEU A 132 11.84 5.54 8.61
CA LEU A 132 10.76 6.43 9.04
C LEU A 132 9.43 5.70 9.26
N HIS A 133 9.16 4.64 8.47
CA HIS A 133 8.00 3.78 8.71
C HIS A 133 8.14 3.05 10.05
N LEU A 134 9.31 2.46 10.30
CA LEU A 134 9.56 1.67 11.50
C LEU A 134 9.51 2.54 12.75
N LYS A 135 10.22 3.67 12.74
CA LYS A 135 10.23 4.62 13.88
C LYS A 135 8.83 5.14 14.23
N ALA A 136 8.00 5.39 13.23
CA ALA A 136 6.63 5.82 13.48
C ALA A 136 5.80 4.71 14.17
N LEU A 137 5.93 3.46 13.71
CA LEU A 137 5.24 2.32 14.32
C LEU A 137 5.76 1.98 15.72
N GLU A 138 7.08 2.05 15.95
CA GLU A 138 7.69 1.92 17.29
C GLU A 138 7.14 2.98 18.24
N HIS A 139 7.01 4.23 17.76
CA HIS A 139 6.43 5.31 18.57
C HIS A 139 4.96 5.10 18.90
N LEU A 140 4.21 4.43 18.04
CA LEU A 140 2.83 4.03 18.30
C LEU A 140 2.74 2.80 19.24
N GLY A 141 3.88 2.23 19.64
CA GLY A 141 3.96 1.14 20.61
C GLY A 141 4.26 -0.23 20.01
N ALA A 142 4.69 -0.31 18.76
CA ALA A 142 5.13 -1.57 18.16
C ALA A 142 6.51 -2.00 18.62
N GLU A 143 6.71 -3.29 18.83
CA GLU A 143 8.04 -3.91 18.92
C GLU A 143 8.47 -4.34 17.51
N ILE A 144 9.66 -3.92 17.07
CA ILE A 144 10.17 -4.19 15.72
C ILE A 144 11.50 -4.92 15.78
N GLU A 145 11.59 -6.03 15.04
CA GLU A 145 12.80 -6.80 14.82
C GLU A 145 13.14 -6.86 13.33
N LEU A 146 14.40 -6.63 12.98
CA LEU A 146 14.92 -6.87 11.65
C LEU A 146 15.69 -8.19 11.63
N ALA A 147 15.12 -9.21 11.01
CA ALA A 147 15.73 -10.55 10.98
C ALA A 147 15.55 -11.22 9.61
N ALA A 148 16.61 -11.84 9.12
CA ALA A 148 16.62 -12.64 7.89
C ALA A 148 16.02 -11.93 6.65
N GLY A 149 16.21 -10.62 6.53
CA GLY A 149 15.68 -9.84 5.43
C GLY A 149 14.20 -9.46 5.56
N TYR A 150 13.63 -9.60 6.75
CA TYR A 150 12.26 -9.23 7.07
C TYR A 150 12.19 -8.20 8.19
N VAL A 151 11.18 -7.35 8.13
CA VAL A 151 10.66 -6.59 9.27
C VAL A 151 9.62 -7.45 9.93
N LYS A 152 9.83 -7.76 11.21
CA LYS A 152 8.83 -8.37 12.08
C LYS A 152 8.36 -7.32 13.07
N ALA A 153 7.08 -7.01 13.05
CA ALA A 153 6.46 -6.05 13.94
C ALA A 153 5.39 -6.75 14.79
N THR A 154 5.36 -6.47 16.09
CA THR A 154 4.36 -6.99 17.01
C THR A 154 3.80 -5.88 17.89
N ALA A 155 2.52 -5.97 18.22
CA ALA A 155 1.81 -5.07 19.12
C ALA A 155 0.87 -5.89 20.01
N LYS A 156 1.43 -6.55 21.02
CA LYS A 156 0.68 -7.38 21.97
C LYS A 156 -0.33 -6.53 22.74
N GLY A 157 -1.60 -6.79 22.57
CA GLY A 157 -2.67 -6.00 23.19
C GLY A 157 -3.09 -4.76 22.41
N GLY A 158 -2.63 -4.62 21.16
CA GLY A 158 -2.90 -3.49 20.29
C GLY A 158 -1.85 -2.39 20.36
N LEU A 159 -2.01 -1.37 19.53
CA LEU A 159 -1.15 -0.18 19.54
C LEU A 159 -1.73 0.83 20.56
N PRO A 160 -0.96 1.25 21.58
CA PRO A 160 -1.43 2.26 22.55
C PRO A 160 -1.59 3.65 21.94
N GLY A 161 -1.03 3.88 20.74
CA GLY A 161 -1.05 5.17 20.10
C GLY A 161 -0.04 6.16 20.66
N GLY A 162 -0.08 7.40 20.14
CA GLY A 162 0.84 8.44 20.61
C GLY A 162 0.96 9.61 19.64
N ARG A 163 1.68 10.63 20.05
CA ARG A 163 1.99 11.79 19.22
C ARG A 163 3.39 11.64 18.62
N TYR A 164 3.47 11.44 17.31
CA TYR A 164 4.74 11.35 16.58
C TYR A 164 4.93 12.55 15.65
N VAL A 165 6.14 13.08 15.62
CA VAL A 165 6.55 14.15 14.69
C VAL A 165 7.66 13.59 13.82
N PHE A 166 7.41 13.52 12.52
CA PHE A 166 8.42 13.05 11.57
C PHE A 166 9.60 14.05 11.50
N PRO A 167 10.84 13.58 11.62
CA PRO A 167 12.03 14.46 11.49
C PRO A 167 12.24 14.97 10.06
N LEU A 168 11.70 14.23 9.08
CA LEU A 168 11.73 14.55 7.66
C LEU A 168 10.37 14.22 7.04
N VAL A 169 9.97 14.97 6.02
CA VAL A 169 8.73 14.70 5.27
C VAL A 169 8.86 13.37 4.52
N SER A 170 7.94 12.46 4.77
CA SER A 170 7.85 11.16 4.09
C SER A 170 6.39 10.81 3.85
N VAL A 171 5.97 10.84 2.60
CA VAL A 171 4.59 10.49 2.22
C VAL A 171 4.27 9.06 2.64
N GLY A 172 5.04 8.06 2.21
CA GLY A 172 4.76 6.65 2.50
C GLY A 172 4.81 6.31 3.99
N ALA A 173 5.75 6.89 4.76
CA ALA A 173 5.79 6.66 6.20
C ALA A 173 4.59 7.28 6.91
N THR A 174 4.15 8.47 6.47
CA THR A 174 2.94 9.11 7.00
C THR A 174 1.70 8.27 6.70
N GLU A 175 1.53 7.79 5.47
CA GLU A 175 0.44 6.93 5.05
C GLU A 175 0.36 5.66 5.91
N ASN A 176 1.50 5.01 6.12
CA ASN A 176 1.58 3.78 6.93
C ASN A 176 1.25 4.05 8.41
N ALA A 177 1.79 5.15 8.97
CA ALA A 177 1.52 5.55 10.34
C ALA A 177 0.04 5.92 10.57
N VAL A 178 -0.59 6.64 9.62
CA VAL A 178 -2.02 7.01 9.71
C VAL A 178 -2.90 5.76 9.69
N MET A 179 -2.61 4.78 8.82
CA MET A 179 -3.35 3.53 8.78
C MET A 179 -3.21 2.74 10.10
N ALA A 180 -2.01 2.69 10.68
CA ALA A 180 -1.79 2.05 11.97
C ALA A 180 -2.52 2.78 13.09
N ALA A 181 -2.42 4.11 13.14
CA ALA A 181 -3.01 4.94 14.17
C ALA A 181 -4.55 4.95 14.14
N ALA A 182 -5.16 4.59 13.01
CA ALA A 182 -6.62 4.52 12.89
C ALA A 182 -7.27 3.46 13.82
N GLN A 183 -6.49 2.51 14.33
CA GLN A 183 -6.92 1.48 15.29
C GLN A 183 -6.08 1.46 16.58
N ALA A 184 -5.26 2.50 16.80
CA ALA A 184 -4.46 2.67 18.00
C ALA A 184 -5.23 3.35 19.15
#